data_37b6f04b7fd77606d9b3520a5cf105c1
#
_entry.id   37b6f04b7fd77606d9b3520a5cf105c1
#
_cell.length_a   1.000
_cell.length_b   1.000
_cell.length_c   1.000
_cell.angle_alpha   90.00
_cell.angle_beta   90.00
_cell.angle_gamma   90.00
#
_symmetry.space_group_name_H-M   'P 1'
#
loop_
_entity.id
_entity.type
_entity.pdbx_description
1 polymer ?
#
loop_
_entity_poly.entity_id
_entity_poly.type
_entity_poly.pdbx_seq_one_letter_code
_entity_poly.pdbx_strand_id
1 'polypeptide(L)'
;AGPRGRVAVAVETAAVRQTTVRDIGIFTGTLYPRSQFVVAPKVAGRLEKLHVKMADRVKKGQVIAEIESEEYLQQLDQAKAELEVARANLADVKSALEIASKELERVKTLRQKRIASESELDASAAQFAAQEAKHKVALAQVAQKDAALKASQVRLSYTEIRASWEEGDSERIVGERFVDEGAMLAANTPIVSVLDISVLTGVIHVIEKDYPKMRIGRNAEIHTDAYPGQAFSGRVARIAPLVKEMTRTARVELEIINSDSLLKPGMFIRAQIEFSVFENATVVPVDALTKRGGRPGVFIADRENLKARFSPAEIGLTDQGLLQILSPEIVGEVVTLGHHLLEDGSTIILAEKDPGARKPGPAPGEKGPAGSKP
;
A
#
# COMPACT_ATOMS: atom_id res chain seq x y z
N ALA A 1 22.37 -71.47 25.81
CA ALA A 1 21.33 -70.51 25.41
C ALA A 1 21.42 -70.44 23.87
N GLY A 2 20.44 -71.00 23.16
CA GLY A 2 20.36 -70.94 21.70
C GLY A 2 20.07 -69.54 21.21
N PRO A 3 20.46 -69.16 19.98
CA PRO A 3 20.17 -67.84 19.44
C PRO A 3 18.65 -67.67 19.32
N ARG A 4 18.10 -66.72 20.04
CA ARG A 4 16.70 -66.26 19.85
C ARG A 4 16.58 -65.80 18.38
N GLY A 5 15.82 -66.58 17.60
CA GLY A 5 15.55 -66.23 16.19
C GLY A 5 14.97 -64.79 16.17
N ARG A 6 15.64 -63.87 15.46
CA ARG A 6 15.14 -62.54 15.24
C ARG A 6 13.81 -62.68 14.50
N VAL A 7 12.73 -62.25 15.12
CA VAL A 7 11.38 -62.24 14.53
C VAL A 7 11.44 -61.29 13.33
N ALA A 8 11.08 -61.79 12.15
CA ALA A 8 11.01 -60.96 10.98
C ALA A 8 9.87 -59.94 11.13
N VAL A 9 10.13 -58.69 10.86
CA VAL A 9 9.16 -57.57 11.00
C VAL A 9 8.51 -57.29 9.65
N ALA A 10 7.18 -57.28 9.62
CA ALA A 10 6.41 -56.87 8.47
C ALA A 10 6.57 -55.37 8.28
N VAL A 11 6.94 -54.92 7.09
CA VAL A 11 7.20 -53.52 6.76
C VAL A 11 6.57 -53.12 5.43
N GLU A 12 6.13 -51.88 5.32
CA GLU A 12 5.83 -51.24 4.04
C GLU A 12 7.03 -50.42 3.59
N THR A 13 7.26 -50.36 2.29
CA THR A 13 8.36 -49.62 1.69
C THR A 13 7.88 -48.65 0.64
N ALA A 14 8.65 -47.59 0.44
CA ALA A 14 8.48 -46.65 -0.65
C ALA A 14 9.82 -46.39 -1.35
N ALA A 15 9.76 -46.23 -2.67
CA ALA A 15 10.93 -45.92 -3.45
C ALA A 15 11.47 -44.52 -3.15
N VAL A 16 12.76 -44.40 -3.02
CA VAL A 16 13.45 -43.11 -3.01
C VAL A 16 13.32 -42.51 -4.41
N ARG A 17 12.99 -41.22 -4.44
CA ARG A 17 12.76 -40.48 -5.69
C ARG A 17 13.63 -39.24 -5.75
N GLN A 18 13.93 -38.82 -6.97
CA GLN A 18 14.50 -37.50 -7.22
C GLN A 18 13.39 -36.61 -7.78
N THR A 19 13.14 -35.49 -7.15
CA THR A 19 12.10 -34.52 -7.58
C THR A 19 12.51 -33.10 -7.17
N THR A 20 11.80 -32.12 -7.71
CA THR A 20 11.98 -30.73 -7.31
C THR A 20 11.30 -30.49 -5.96
N VAL A 21 12.04 -29.96 -5.00
CA VAL A 21 11.55 -29.54 -3.67
C VAL A 21 11.61 -28.02 -3.59
N ARG A 22 10.57 -27.41 -3.11
CA ARG A 22 10.47 -25.96 -2.99
C ARG A 22 10.38 -25.53 -1.53
N ASP A 23 11.20 -24.55 -1.14
CA ASP A 23 11.05 -23.85 0.14
C ASP A 23 10.07 -22.70 -0.07
N ILE A 24 8.83 -22.90 0.37
CA ILE A 24 7.75 -21.92 0.21
C ILE A 24 7.34 -21.42 1.59
N GLY A 25 7.38 -20.09 1.78
CA GLY A 25 6.77 -19.44 2.92
C GLY A 25 5.34 -19.00 2.60
N ILE A 26 4.41 -19.32 3.49
CA ILE A 26 3.01 -18.89 3.40
C ILE A 26 2.76 -17.83 4.46
N PHE A 27 2.37 -16.63 4.03
CA PHE A 27 2.15 -15.48 4.91
C PHE A 27 0.76 -14.92 4.68
N THR A 28 0.15 -14.47 5.75
CA THR A 28 -1.15 -13.81 5.69
C THR A 28 -1.02 -12.30 5.80
N GLY A 29 -1.94 -11.57 5.20
CA GLY A 29 -1.90 -10.12 5.21
C GLY A 29 -3.18 -9.47 4.71
N THR A 30 -3.10 -8.16 4.50
CA THR A 30 -4.22 -7.33 4.06
C THR A 30 -3.77 -6.45 2.90
N LEU A 31 -4.68 -6.19 1.97
CA LEU A 31 -4.47 -5.28 0.85
C LEU A 31 -4.75 -3.83 1.26
N TYR A 32 -3.88 -2.95 0.83
CA TYR A 32 -4.03 -1.50 0.94
C TYR A 32 -3.96 -0.85 -0.44
N PRO A 33 -4.61 0.29 -0.66
CA PRO A 33 -4.46 1.03 -1.91
C PRO A 33 -3.02 1.56 -2.03
N ARG A 34 -2.55 1.77 -3.26
CA ARG A 34 -1.25 2.41 -3.52
C ARG A 34 -1.16 3.78 -2.86
N SER A 35 -2.23 4.56 -2.99
CA SER A 35 -2.41 5.82 -2.28
C SER A 35 -3.89 6.05 -1.96
N GLN A 36 -4.11 6.74 -0.86
CA GLN A 36 -5.43 7.18 -0.41
C GLN A 36 -5.30 8.58 0.14
N PHE A 37 -6.21 9.45 -0.23
CA PHE A 37 -6.35 10.76 0.39
C PHE A 37 -7.81 11.13 0.55
N VAL A 38 -8.06 12.06 1.46
CA VAL A 38 -9.39 12.58 1.73
C VAL A 38 -9.50 13.95 1.07
N VAL A 39 -10.53 14.11 0.27
CA VAL A 39 -10.91 15.40 -0.30
C VAL A 39 -11.67 16.18 0.75
N ALA A 40 -11.21 17.39 1.06
CA ALA A 40 -11.78 18.25 2.07
C ALA A 40 -11.74 19.73 1.60
N PRO A 41 -12.67 20.58 2.04
CA PRO A 41 -12.70 21.98 1.69
C PRO A 41 -11.60 22.76 2.43
N LYS A 42 -11.11 23.83 1.81
CA LYS A 42 -10.20 24.80 2.43
C LYS A 42 -10.92 25.97 3.11
N VAL A 43 -12.19 26.13 2.81
CA VAL A 43 -13.05 27.18 3.34
C VAL A 43 -14.32 26.57 3.92
N ALA A 44 -14.95 27.26 4.87
CA ALA A 44 -16.21 26.84 5.46
C ALA A 44 -17.38 27.25 4.53
N GLY A 45 -18.49 26.53 4.62
CA GLY A 45 -19.74 26.86 3.92
C GLY A 45 -20.64 25.64 3.76
N ARG A 46 -21.83 25.87 3.25
CA ARG A 46 -22.79 24.80 2.97
C ARG A 46 -22.41 24.07 1.69
N LEU A 47 -22.40 22.73 1.72
CA LEU A 47 -22.21 21.91 0.53
C LEU A 47 -23.41 22.04 -0.40
N GLU A 48 -23.24 22.71 -1.53
CA GLU A 48 -24.30 22.92 -2.50
C GLU A 48 -24.51 21.70 -3.38
N LYS A 49 -23.42 21.16 -3.94
CA LYS A 49 -23.46 20.01 -4.85
C LYS A 49 -22.30 19.06 -4.60
N LEU A 50 -22.57 17.77 -4.79
CA LEU A 50 -21.56 16.71 -4.79
C LEU A 50 -21.64 15.96 -6.13
N HIS A 51 -20.64 16.17 -6.98
CA HIS A 51 -20.63 15.68 -8.38
C HIS A 51 -20.20 14.23 -8.52
N VAL A 52 -19.84 13.56 -7.42
CA VAL A 52 -19.33 12.19 -7.45
C VAL A 52 -20.04 11.30 -6.45
N LYS A 53 -20.14 10.02 -6.79
CA LYS A 53 -20.68 8.95 -5.95
C LYS A 53 -19.58 7.93 -5.62
N MET A 54 -19.85 7.06 -4.64
CA MET A 54 -19.00 5.92 -4.34
C MET A 54 -18.78 5.07 -5.61
N ALA A 55 -17.55 4.63 -5.83
CA ALA A 55 -17.08 3.87 -6.98
C ALA A 55 -16.94 4.64 -8.30
N ASP A 56 -17.26 5.93 -8.35
CA ASP A 56 -17.00 6.74 -9.53
C ASP A 56 -15.50 6.89 -9.79
N ARG A 57 -15.15 6.96 -11.08
CA ARG A 57 -13.78 7.29 -11.50
C ARG A 57 -13.63 8.78 -11.62
N VAL A 58 -12.56 9.32 -11.07
CA VAL A 58 -12.26 10.76 -11.06
C VAL A 58 -10.89 11.02 -11.67
N LYS A 59 -10.80 12.12 -12.41
CA LYS A 59 -9.58 12.62 -13.01
C LYS A 59 -8.96 13.74 -12.17
N LYS A 60 -7.66 13.90 -12.30
CA LYS A 60 -6.94 15.03 -11.70
C LYS A 60 -7.55 16.36 -12.17
N GLY A 61 -7.84 17.27 -11.24
CA GLY A 61 -8.47 18.57 -11.51
C GLY A 61 -9.99 18.53 -11.67
N GLN A 62 -10.63 17.37 -11.69
CA GLN A 62 -12.08 17.25 -11.76
C GLN A 62 -12.73 17.87 -10.52
N VAL A 63 -13.83 18.62 -10.72
CA VAL A 63 -14.65 19.15 -9.61
C VAL A 63 -15.35 17.98 -8.92
N ILE A 64 -15.17 17.89 -7.62
CA ILE A 64 -15.74 16.84 -6.75
C ILE A 64 -16.97 17.39 -6.04
N ALA A 65 -16.88 18.62 -5.55
CA ALA A 65 -17.94 19.25 -4.77
C ALA A 65 -17.90 20.77 -4.93
N GLU A 66 -19.02 21.40 -4.69
CA GLU A 66 -19.18 22.84 -4.69
C GLU A 66 -19.76 23.30 -3.36
N ILE A 67 -19.18 24.33 -2.78
CA ILE A 67 -19.67 25.04 -1.60
C ILE A 67 -20.40 26.27 -2.09
N GLU A 68 -21.48 26.65 -1.40
CA GLU A 68 -22.24 27.87 -1.60
C GLU A 68 -21.29 29.07 -1.68
N SER A 69 -21.26 29.73 -2.85
CA SER A 69 -20.21 30.70 -3.19
C SER A 69 -20.68 32.17 -3.02
N GLU A 70 -21.94 32.42 -2.68
CA GLU A 70 -22.54 33.75 -2.68
C GLU A 70 -21.79 34.73 -1.78
N GLU A 71 -21.48 34.36 -0.55
CA GLU A 71 -20.72 35.20 0.38
C GLU A 71 -19.33 35.55 -0.16
N TYR A 72 -18.63 34.57 -0.77
CA TYR A 72 -17.31 34.77 -1.35
C TYR A 72 -17.32 35.65 -2.60
N LEU A 73 -18.40 35.57 -3.40
CA LEU A 73 -18.64 36.48 -4.53
C LEU A 73 -18.84 37.92 -4.06
N GLN A 74 -19.64 38.14 -3.01
CA GLN A 74 -19.82 39.45 -2.42
C GLN A 74 -18.51 40.03 -1.88
N GLN A 75 -17.71 39.23 -1.18
CA GLN A 75 -16.38 39.65 -0.72
C GLN A 75 -15.44 40.03 -1.86
N LEU A 76 -15.49 39.30 -2.97
CA LEU A 76 -14.73 39.58 -4.18
C LEU A 76 -15.15 40.93 -4.79
N ASP A 77 -16.47 41.17 -4.94
CA ASP A 77 -16.98 42.38 -5.52
C ASP A 77 -16.72 43.62 -4.64
N GLN A 78 -16.76 43.44 -3.32
CA GLN A 78 -16.32 44.50 -2.40
C GLN A 78 -14.82 44.82 -2.62
N ALA A 79 -13.95 43.83 -2.68
CA ALA A 79 -12.52 44.06 -2.88
C ALA A 79 -12.20 44.70 -4.25
N LYS A 80 -13.00 44.41 -5.30
CA LYS A 80 -12.90 45.09 -6.60
C LYS A 80 -13.26 46.57 -6.48
N ALA A 81 -14.38 46.86 -5.83
CA ALA A 81 -14.82 48.24 -5.64
C ALA A 81 -13.78 49.06 -4.86
N GLU A 82 -13.22 48.51 -3.79
CA GLU A 82 -12.16 49.15 -3.01
C GLU A 82 -10.89 49.43 -3.84
N LEU A 83 -10.49 48.52 -4.72
CA LEU A 83 -9.37 48.75 -5.65
C LEU A 83 -9.68 49.87 -6.63
N GLU A 84 -10.86 49.96 -7.18
CA GLU A 84 -11.24 51.04 -8.09
C GLU A 84 -11.21 52.40 -7.40
N VAL A 85 -11.68 52.52 -6.15
CA VAL A 85 -11.56 53.75 -5.34
C VAL A 85 -10.06 54.11 -5.15
N ALA A 86 -9.20 53.15 -4.84
CA ALA A 86 -7.78 53.43 -4.67
C ALA A 86 -7.11 53.88 -5.98
N ARG A 87 -7.54 53.31 -7.11
CA ARG A 87 -7.06 53.71 -8.44
C ARG A 87 -7.49 55.13 -8.82
N ALA A 88 -8.75 55.50 -8.52
CA ALA A 88 -9.24 56.84 -8.72
C ALA A 88 -8.49 57.87 -7.89
N ASN A 89 -8.21 57.55 -6.62
CA ASN A 89 -7.40 58.41 -5.75
C ASN A 89 -5.95 58.58 -6.28
N LEU A 90 -5.34 57.49 -6.79
CA LEU A 90 -4.02 57.56 -7.42
C LEU A 90 -4.02 58.49 -8.64
N ALA A 91 -5.05 58.42 -9.48
CA ALA A 91 -5.19 59.27 -10.63
C ALA A 91 -5.29 60.79 -10.24
N ASP A 92 -6.04 61.12 -9.20
CA ASP A 92 -6.17 62.49 -8.68
C ASP A 92 -4.82 62.96 -8.13
N VAL A 93 -4.14 62.20 -7.28
CA VAL A 93 -2.84 62.57 -6.71
C VAL A 93 -1.76 62.67 -7.80
N LYS A 94 -1.82 61.82 -8.82
CA LYS A 94 -0.93 61.90 -9.97
C LYS A 94 -1.09 63.21 -10.74
N SER A 95 -2.33 63.64 -10.96
CA SER A 95 -2.64 64.95 -11.60
C SER A 95 -2.11 66.12 -10.77
N ALA A 96 -2.28 66.07 -9.45
CA ALA A 96 -1.73 67.07 -8.52
C ALA A 96 -0.19 67.13 -8.56
N LEU A 97 0.49 65.96 -8.64
CA LEU A 97 1.93 65.87 -8.78
C LEU A 97 2.42 66.46 -10.10
N GLU A 98 1.74 66.21 -11.21
CA GLU A 98 2.07 66.77 -12.51
C GLU A 98 1.96 68.31 -12.52
N ILE A 99 0.93 68.85 -11.86
CA ILE A 99 0.74 70.31 -11.72
C ILE A 99 1.91 70.88 -10.88
N ALA A 100 2.25 70.29 -9.73
CA ALA A 100 3.34 70.73 -8.89
C ALA A 100 4.72 70.64 -9.60
N SER A 101 4.93 69.61 -10.42
CA SER A 101 6.14 69.42 -11.23
C SER A 101 6.27 70.59 -12.28
N LYS A 102 5.21 70.89 -12.99
CA LYS A 102 5.21 71.98 -13.96
C LYS A 102 5.47 73.34 -13.30
N GLU A 103 4.88 73.57 -12.11
CA GLU A 103 5.09 74.79 -11.37
C GLU A 103 6.54 74.92 -10.90
N LEU A 104 7.13 73.86 -10.37
CA LEU A 104 8.54 73.86 -9.96
C LEU A 104 9.47 74.19 -11.17
N GLU A 105 9.25 73.55 -12.34
CA GLU A 105 10.03 73.85 -13.56
C GLU A 105 9.88 75.27 -14.03
N ARG A 106 8.62 75.83 -13.93
CA ARG A 106 8.37 77.25 -14.24
C ARG A 106 9.16 78.18 -13.30
N VAL A 107 9.10 77.94 -11.98
CA VAL A 107 9.81 78.77 -10.98
C VAL A 107 11.30 78.64 -11.12
N LYS A 108 11.87 77.47 -11.43
CA LYS A 108 13.30 77.25 -11.73
C LYS A 108 13.73 78.09 -12.91
N THR A 109 12.95 78.10 -14.01
CA THR A 109 13.24 78.89 -15.21
C THR A 109 13.22 80.40 -14.91
N LEU A 110 12.25 80.91 -14.13
CA LEU A 110 12.18 82.30 -13.69
C LEU A 110 13.33 82.70 -12.76
N ARG A 111 13.78 81.80 -11.90
CA ARG A 111 14.94 82.02 -11.02
C ARG A 111 16.23 82.14 -11.83
N GLN A 112 16.43 81.30 -12.85
CA GLN A 112 17.59 81.42 -13.77
C GLN A 112 17.62 82.79 -14.48
N LYS A 113 16.42 83.37 -14.77
CA LYS A 113 16.31 84.71 -15.38
C LYS A 113 16.31 85.81 -14.27
N ARG A 114 16.58 85.47 -12.99
CA ARG A 114 16.60 86.40 -11.84
C ARG A 114 15.28 87.13 -11.57
N ILE A 115 14.16 86.57 -11.97
CA ILE A 115 12.81 87.13 -11.78
C ILE A 115 12.21 86.60 -10.47
N ALA A 116 12.37 85.30 -10.15
CA ALA A 116 11.84 84.73 -8.92
C ALA A 116 12.83 84.75 -7.77
N SER A 117 12.34 84.83 -6.52
CA SER A 117 13.13 84.77 -5.28
C SER A 117 13.60 83.34 -4.94
N GLU A 118 14.55 83.18 -4.06
CA GLU A 118 14.99 81.90 -3.55
C GLU A 118 13.90 81.24 -2.69
N SER A 119 13.21 82.00 -1.88
CA SER A 119 12.08 81.55 -1.06
C SER A 119 10.95 80.98 -1.93
N GLU A 120 10.64 81.55 -3.12
CA GLU A 120 9.64 80.99 -4.03
C GLU A 120 10.07 79.65 -4.63
N LEU A 121 11.34 79.49 -4.94
CA LEU A 121 11.90 78.23 -5.42
C LEU A 121 11.80 77.16 -4.33
N ASP A 122 12.21 77.47 -3.10
CA ASP A 122 12.16 76.54 -1.96
C ASP A 122 10.71 76.11 -1.65
N ALA A 123 9.74 77.06 -1.68
CA ALA A 123 8.34 76.75 -1.45
C ALA A 123 7.76 75.85 -2.54
N SER A 124 8.09 76.06 -3.82
CA SER A 124 7.69 75.22 -4.93
C SER A 124 8.33 73.84 -4.88
N ALA A 125 9.63 73.75 -4.48
CA ALA A 125 10.29 72.48 -4.31
C ALA A 125 9.71 71.65 -3.12
N ALA A 126 9.36 72.30 -2.01
CA ALA A 126 8.70 71.67 -0.88
C ALA A 126 7.30 71.16 -1.25
N GLN A 127 6.54 71.93 -2.04
CA GLN A 127 5.23 71.53 -2.54
C GLN A 127 5.31 70.31 -3.47
N PHE A 128 6.31 70.29 -4.40
CA PHE A 128 6.53 69.13 -5.26
C PHE A 128 6.89 67.89 -4.42
N ALA A 129 7.81 68.01 -3.45
CA ALA A 129 8.19 66.91 -2.60
C ALA A 129 6.97 66.35 -1.77
N ALA A 130 6.11 67.25 -1.32
CA ALA A 130 4.88 66.84 -0.61
C ALA A 130 3.92 66.03 -1.51
N GLN A 131 3.72 66.47 -2.78
CA GLN A 131 2.89 65.73 -3.74
C GLN A 131 3.57 64.40 -4.16
N GLU A 132 4.87 64.35 -4.31
CA GLU A 132 5.60 63.13 -4.56
C GLU A 132 5.43 62.11 -3.46
N ALA A 133 5.49 62.52 -2.20
CA ALA A 133 5.26 61.68 -1.06
C ALA A 133 3.79 61.13 -1.05
N LYS A 134 2.80 61.99 -1.33
CA LYS A 134 1.37 61.55 -1.45
C LYS A 134 1.19 60.54 -2.60
N HIS A 135 1.83 60.76 -3.73
CA HIS A 135 1.79 59.82 -4.85
C HIS A 135 2.37 58.46 -4.50
N LYS A 136 3.48 58.41 -3.78
CA LYS A 136 4.07 57.15 -3.27
C LYS A 136 3.09 56.42 -2.33
N VAL A 137 2.37 57.15 -1.43
CA VAL A 137 1.39 56.57 -0.54
C VAL A 137 0.19 56.01 -1.35
N ALA A 138 -0.32 56.75 -2.33
CA ALA A 138 -1.43 56.30 -3.18
C ALA A 138 -1.05 55.03 -3.99
N LEU A 139 0.19 54.94 -4.51
CA LEU A 139 0.69 53.74 -5.16
C LEU A 139 0.71 52.53 -4.22
N ALA A 140 1.18 52.73 -3.00
CA ALA A 140 1.18 51.67 -1.97
C ALA A 140 -0.24 51.18 -1.62
N GLN A 141 -1.21 52.12 -1.55
CA GLN A 141 -2.62 51.79 -1.33
C GLN A 141 -3.23 50.95 -2.46
N VAL A 142 -2.93 51.28 -3.72
CA VAL A 142 -3.36 50.46 -4.87
C VAL A 142 -2.77 49.06 -4.78
N ALA A 143 -1.49 48.92 -4.48
CA ALA A 143 -0.82 47.62 -4.33
C ALA A 143 -1.47 46.81 -3.17
N GLN A 144 -1.80 47.43 -2.06
CA GLN A 144 -2.48 46.78 -0.94
C GLN A 144 -3.85 46.25 -1.33
N LYS A 145 -4.68 47.07 -2.04
CA LYS A 145 -6.02 46.68 -2.46
C LYS A 145 -5.99 45.61 -3.56
N ASP A 146 -5.00 45.63 -4.47
CA ASP A 146 -4.77 44.58 -5.46
C ASP A 146 -4.44 43.25 -4.79
N ALA A 147 -3.60 43.27 -3.75
CA ALA A 147 -3.33 42.07 -2.96
C ALA A 147 -4.57 41.53 -2.24
N ALA A 148 -5.43 42.42 -1.70
CA ALA A 148 -6.70 42.02 -1.07
C ALA A 148 -7.67 41.41 -2.10
N LEU A 149 -7.78 41.97 -3.30
CA LEU A 149 -8.57 41.41 -4.39
C LEU A 149 -8.08 40.01 -4.78
N LYS A 150 -6.78 39.81 -4.96
CA LYS A 150 -6.21 38.49 -5.24
C LYS A 150 -6.50 37.47 -4.14
N ALA A 151 -6.44 37.88 -2.87
CA ALA A 151 -6.79 37.01 -1.75
C ALA A 151 -8.27 36.58 -1.78
N SER A 152 -9.19 37.50 -2.13
CA SER A 152 -10.62 37.17 -2.29
C SER A 152 -10.86 36.24 -3.48
N GLN A 153 -10.16 36.43 -4.61
CA GLN A 153 -10.20 35.52 -5.75
C GLN A 153 -9.79 34.11 -5.39
N VAL A 154 -8.70 33.97 -4.63
CA VAL A 154 -8.22 32.65 -4.16
C VAL A 154 -9.23 32.01 -3.21
N ARG A 155 -9.85 32.76 -2.29
CA ARG A 155 -10.89 32.23 -1.41
C ARG A 155 -12.11 31.74 -2.18
N LEU A 156 -12.56 32.50 -3.20
CA LEU A 156 -13.63 32.08 -4.08
C LEU A 156 -13.27 30.80 -4.83
N SER A 157 -12.06 30.67 -5.33
CA SER A 157 -11.63 29.43 -6.01
C SER A 157 -11.66 28.20 -5.11
N TYR A 158 -11.61 28.34 -3.79
CA TYR A 158 -11.71 27.26 -2.82
C TYR A 158 -13.11 26.75 -2.60
N THR A 159 -14.15 27.46 -3.10
CA THR A 159 -15.53 26.96 -3.08
C THR A 159 -15.74 25.83 -4.07
N GLU A 160 -14.95 25.77 -5.15
CA GLU A 160 -14.88 24.61 -6.04
C GLU A 160 -13.82 23.65 -5.53
N ILE A 161 -14.25 22.50 -5.03
CA ILE A 161 -13.37 21.48 -4.48
C ILE A 161 -13.00 20.50 -5.58
N ARG A 162 -11.72 20.46 -5.93
CA ARG A 162 -11.19 19.64 -7.03
C ARG A 162 -10.34 18.50 -6.53
N ALA A 163 -10.41 17.37 -7.21
CA ALA A 163 -9.50 16.25 -6.99
C ALA A 163 -8.07 16.65 -7.37
N SER A 164 -7.14 16.53 -6.44
CA SER A 164 -5.73 16.89 -6.67
C SER A 164 -4.80 15.86 -6.09
N TRP A 165 -3.78 15.46 -6.87
CA TRP A 165 -2.68 14.60 -6.46
C TRP A 165 -1.41 14.96 -7.26
N GLU A 166 -0.25 14.64 -6.71
CA GLU A 166 1.04 15.06 -7.30
C GLU A 166 1.49 14.14 -8.40
N GLU A 167 1.40 12.81 -8.21
CA GLU A 167 1.96 11.82 -9.13
C GLU A 167 0.92 11.18 -10.05
N GLY A 168 1.27 11.16 -11.36
CA GLY A 168 0.55 10.45 -12.41
C GLY A 168 -0.78 11.11 -12.83
N ASP A 169 -1.18 10.80 -14.07
CA ASP A 169 -2.46 11.25 -14.64
C ASP A 169 -3.52 10.14 -14.66
N SER A 170 -3.26 9.01 -13.96
CA SER A 170 -4.19 7.89 -13.89
C SER A 170 -5.47 8.30 -13.17
N GLU A 171 -6.60 7.80 -13.66
CA GLU A 171 -7.87 7.93 -12.97
C GLU A 171 -7.82 7.24 -11.61
N ARG A 172 -8.50 7.82 -10.62
CA ARG A 172 -8.65 7.25 -9.30
C ARG A 172 -10.12 6.96 -9.02
N ILE A 173 -10.39 6.22 -7.95
CA ILE A 173 -11.74 5.80 -7.61
C ILE A 173 -12.17 6.45 -6.31
N VAL A 174 -13.40 6.94 -6.27
CA VAL A 174 -14.04 7.43 -5.04
C VAL A 174 -14.33 6.23 -4.15
N GLY A 175 -13.78 6.23 -2.95
CA GLY A 175 -14.01 5.20 -1.94
C GLY A 175 -15.24 5.49 -1.11
N GLU A 176 -15.09 6.17 0.01
CA GLU A 176 -16.16 6.51 0.94
C GLU A 176 -16.65 7.94 0.74
N ARG A 177 -17.92 8.16 0.99
CA ARG A 177 -18.56 9.47 1.10
C ARG A 177 -18.91 9.73 2.55
N PHE A 178 -18.47 10.86 3.08
CA PHE A 178 -18.59 11.21 4.50
C PHE A 178 -19.70 12.23 4.79
N VAL A 179 -20.16 12.94 3.76
CA VAL A 179 -21.15 14.03 3.90
C VAL A 179 -22.17 13.99 2.78
N ASP A 180 -23.33 14.58 3.01
CA ASP A 180 -24.40 14.75 2.05
C ASP A 180 -24.56 16.22 1.63
N GLU A 181 -25.19 16.46 0.48
CA GLU A 181 -25.55 17.78 0.01
C GLU A 181 -26.44 18.49 1.05
N GLY A 182 -26.22 19.78 1.22
CA GLY A 182 -26.88 20.60 2.24
C GLY A 182 -26.16 20.62 3.60
N ALA A 183 -25.15 19.79 3.83
CA ALA A 183 -24.38 19.81 5.07
C ALA A 183 -23.54 21.08 5.22
N MET A 184 -23.47 21.63 6.44
CA MET A 184 -22.54 22.71 6.77
C MET A 184 -21.16 22.16 7.03
N LEU A 185 -20.16 22.62 6.28
CA LEU A 185 -18.79 22.14 6.34
C LEU A 185 -17.87 23.19 6.97
N ALA A 186 -17.01 22.77 7.87
CA ALA A 186 -15.84 23.54 8.28
C ALA A 186 -14.65 23.23 7.35
N ALA A 187 -13.65 24.08 7.35
CA ALA A 187 -12.39 23.76 6.66
C ALA A 187 -11.81 22.42 7.16
N ASN A 188 -11.27 21.61 6.25
CA ASN A 188 -10.74 20.28 6.48
C ASN A 188 -11.77 19.20 6.88
N THR A 189 -13.07 19.44 6.80
CA THR A 189 -14.09 18.41 6.99
C THR A 189 -14.01 17.37 5.85
N PRO A 190 -13.85 16.05 6.11
CA PRO A 190 -13.84 15.03 5.08
C PRO A 190 -15.10 15.03 4.21
N ILE A 191 -14.98 15.07 2.89
CA ILE A 191 -16.11 14.97 1.95
C ILE A 191 -16.14 13.57 1.33
N VAL A 192 -15.08 13.18 0.64
CA VAL A 192 -14.94 11.85 0.05
C VAL A 192 -13.48 11.38 0.17
N SER A 193 -13.29 10.06 0.20
CA SER A 193 -11.96 9.47 0.01
C SER A 193 -11.74 9.15 -1.46
N VAL A 194 -10.51 9.32 -1.92
CA VAL A 194 -10.08 8.98 -3.29
C VAL A 194 -8.90 8.02 -3.23
N LEU A 195 -9.01 6.91 -3.96
CA LEU A 195 -8.12 5.77 -3.89
C LEU A 195 -7.45 5.51 -5.24
N ASP A 196 -6.16 5.20 -5.23
CA ASP A 196 -5.49 4.54 -6.34
C ASP A 196 -5.42 3.03 -6.06
N ILE A 197 -6.19 2.25 -6.83
CA ILE A 197 -6.24 0.79 -6.72
C ILE A 197 -5.66 0.08 -7.94
N SER A 198 -5.02 0.80 -8.85
CA SER A 198 -4.36 0.21 -10.03
C SER A 198 -3.25 -0.76 -9.65
N VAL A 199 -2.55 -0.42 -8.57
CA VAL A 199 -1.58 -1.26 -7.89
C VAL A 199 -1.93 -1.29 -6.41
N LEU A 200 -1.97 -2.47 -5.83
CA LEU A 200 -2.25 -2.64 -4.41
C LEU A 200 -0.98 -2.97 -3.64
N THR A 201 -0.93 -2.54 -2.40
CA THR A 201 0.13 -2.91 -1.46
C THR A 201 -0.39 -3.99 -0.54
N GLY A 202 0.09 -5.22 -0.73
CA GLY A 202 -0.15 -6.33 0.21
C GLY A 202 0.79 -6.20 1.41
N VAL A 203 0.25 -6.01 2.61
CA VAL A 203 1.07 -5.96 3.83
C VAL A 203 1.00 -7.30 4.52
N ILE A 204 2.12 -8.00 4.58
CA ILE A 204 2.28 -9.27 5.29
C ILE A 204 3.23 -9.13 6.47
N HIS A 205 3.12 -10.07 7.42
CA HIS A 205 3.97 -10.11 8.60
C HIS A 205 4.80 -11.39 8.58
N VAL A 206 6.12 -11.22 8.56
CA VAL A 206 7.09 -12.31 8.43
C VAL A 206 7.77 -12.53 9.77
N ILE A 207 7.80 -13.77 10.25
CA ILE A 207 8.46 -14.13 11.50
C ILE A 207 9.99 -14.02 11.39
N GLU A 208 10.65 -13.82 12.52
CA GLU A 208 12.10 -13.64 12.61
C GLU A 208 12.91 -14.75 11.90
N LYS A 209 12.47 -16.00 11.99
CA LYS A 209 13.10 -17.16 11.34
C LYS A 209 13.18 -17.04 9.82
N ASP A 210 12.12 -16.49 9.18
CA ASP A 210 12.02 -16.39 7.72
C ASP A 210 12.51 -15.04 7.19
N TYR A 211 12.72 -14.06 8.09
CA TYR A 211 13.21 -12.73 7.72
C TYR A 211 14.53 -12.76 6.91
N PRO A 212 15.56 -13.56 7.27
CA PRO A 212 16.80 -13.63 6.50
C PRO A 212 16.62 -14.18 5.07
N LYS A 213 15.52 -14.92 4.82
CA LYS A 213 15.21 -15.48 3.50
C LYS A 213 14.51 -14.46 2.59
N MET A 214 13.93 -13.38 3.15
CA MET A 214 13.26 -12.34 2.37
C MET A 214 14.25 -11.52 1.55
N ARG A 215 13.89 -11.26 0.29
CA ARG A 215 14.65 -10.38 -0.62
C ARG A 215 13.68 -9.53 -1.42
N ILE A 216 14.03 -8.27 -1.62
CA ILE A 216 13.30 -7.38 -2.52
C ILE A 216 13.35 -7.95 -3.93
N GLY A 217 12.24 -7.86 -4.67
CA GLY A 217 12.08 -8.37 -6.02
C GLY A 217 11.64 -9.83 -6.11
N ARG A 218 11.55 -10.59 -4.98
CA ARG A 218 10.99 -11.95 -5.01
C ARG A 218 9.55 -11.95 -5.46
N ASN A 219 9.21 -12.92 -6.29
CA ASN A 219 7.84 -13.16 -6.69
C ASN A 219 7.02 -13.71 -5.53
N ALA A 220 5.79 -13.29 -5.47
CA ALA A 220 4.78 -13.75 -4.53
C ALA A 220 3.52 -14.13 -5.30
N GLU A 221 2.98 -15.30 -5.03
CA GLU A 221 1.69 -15.73 -5.52
C GLU A 221 0.63 -15.41 -4.46
N ILE A 222 -0.36 -14.62 -4.84
CA ILE A 222 -1.36 -14.08 -3.93
C ILE A 222 -2.69 -14.77 -4.13
N HIS A 223 -3.24 -15.33 -3.07
CA HIS A 223 -4.56 -15.92 -3.02
C HIS A 223 -5.47 -15.15 -2.09
N THR A 224 -6.74 -15.07 -2.44
CA THR A 224 -7.78 -14.48 -1.59
C THR A 224 -9.03 -15.35 -1.60
N ASP A 225 -9.75 -15.38 -0.49
CA ASP A 225 -10.98 -16.14 -0.39
C ASP A 225 -12.13 -15.56 -1.25
N ALA A 226 -12.01 -14.30 -1.66
CA ALA A 226 -12.96 -13.66 -2.56
C ALA A 226 -12.94 -14.25 -3.97
N TYR A 227 -11.81 -14.82 -4.41
CA TYR A 227 -11.63 -15.43 -5.73
C TYR A 227 -10.95 -16.80 -5.59
N PRO A 228 -11.69 -17.84 -5.16
CA PRO A 228 -11.15 -19.18 -4.98
C PRO A 228 -10.59 -19.75 -6.29
N GLY A 229 -9.38 -20.29 -6.25
CA GLY A 229 -8.74 -20.89 -7.42
C GLY A 229 -8.08 -19.90 -8.39
N GLN A 230 -8.18 -18.59 -8.15
CA GLN A 230 -7.45 -17.57 -8.91
C GLN A 230 -6.24 -17.10 -8.12
N ALA A 231 -5.08 -17.14 -8.76
CA ALA A 231 -3.84 -16.60 -8.22
C ALA A 231 -3.53 -15.25 -8.86
N PHE A 232 -3.08 -14.30 -8.05
CA PHE A 232 -2.64 -12.99 -8.50
C PHE A 232 -1.13 -12.87 -8.33
N SER A 233 -0.48 -12.25 -9.29
CA SER A 233 0.96 -12.04 -9.24
C SER A 233 1.31 -10.81 -8.41
N GLY A 234 2.27 -10.97 -7.51
CA GLY A 234 2.86 -9.89 -6.73
C GLY A 234 4.37 -10.06 -6.61
N ARG A 235 5.02 -9.05 -6.08
CA ARG A 235 6.46 -9.09 -5.77
C ARG A 235 6.76 -8.36 -4.47
N VAL A 236 7.80 -8.80 -3.77
CA VAL A 236 8.31 -8.12 -2.58
C VAL A 236 8.88 -6.77 -2.99
N ALA A 237 8.22 -5.70 -2.56
CA ALA A 237 8.62 -4.32 -2.88
C ALA A 237 9.47 -3.71 -1.77
N ARG A 238 9.11 -3.92 -0.50
CA ARG A 238 9.80 -3.34 0.66
C ARG A 238 9.81 -4.31 1.83
N ILE A 239 10.89 -4.28 2.59
CA ILE A 239 11.06 -5.06 3.82
C ILE A 239 11.40 -4.08 4.92
N ALA A 240 10.60 -4.03 5.98
CA ALA A 240 10.89 -3.15 7.12
C ALA A 240 12.17 -3.61 7.82
N PRO A 241 13.08 -2.68 8.16
CA PRO A 241 14.31 -3.01 8.88
C PRO A 241 14.09 -3.29 10.38
N LEU A 242 12.84 -3.16 10.84
CA LEU A 242 12.44 -3.30 12.23
C LEU A 242 11.59 -4.54 12.44
N VAL A 243 11.94 -5.36 13.42
CA VAL A 243 11.13 -6.46 13.93
C VAL A 243 10.35 -5.96 15.15
N LYS A 244 9.03 -6.11 15.17
CA LYS A 244 8.19 -5.74 16.31
C LYS A 244 8.43 -6.67 17.49
N GLU A 245 8.83 -6.16 18.64
CA GLU A 245 9.18 -6.93 19.84
C GLU A 245 8.04 -7.83 20.33
N MET A 246 6.81 -7.31 20.39
CA MET A 246 5.66 -8.05 20.90
C MET A 246 5.27 -9.27 20.05
N THR A 247 5.34 -9.14 18.72
CA THR A 247 4.90 -10.19 17.78
C THR A 247 6.06 -10.95 17.15
N ARG A 248 7.30 -10.46 17.31
CA ARG A 248 8.52 -10.96 16.65
C ARG A 248 8.35 -11.12 15.14
N THR A 249 7.66 -10.15 14.52
CA THR A 249 7.42 -10.13 13.08
C THR A 249 7.92 -8.84 12.46
N ALA A 250 8.43 -8.94 11.23
CA ALA A 250 8.75 -7.81 10.38
C ALA A 250 7.62 -7.56 9.37
N ARG A 251 7.34 -6.29 9.09
CA ARG A 251 6.43 -5.89 8.03
C ARG A 251 7.12 -6.03 6.67
N VAL A 252 6.47 -6.71 5.75
CA VAL A 252 6.90 -6.81 4.35
C VAL A 252 5.76 -6.34 3.47
N GLU A 253 6.09 -5.52 2.48
CA GLU A 253 5.13 -4.97 1.53
C GLU A 253 5.33 -5.61 0.17
N LEU A 254 4.23 -6.11 -0.36
CA LEU A 254 4.12 -6.72 -1.67
C LEU A 254 3.46 -5.73 -2.63
N GLU A 255 4.01 -5.55 -3.80
CA GLU A 255 3.38 -4.81 -4.89
C GLU A 255 2.59 -5.80 -5.74
N ILE A 256 1.29 -5.53 -5.93
CA ILE A 256 0.34 -6.40 -6.62
C ILE A 256 -0.35 -5.60 -7.71
N ILE A 257 -0.17 -5.99 -8.96
CA ILE A 257 -0.81 -5.35 -10.11
C ILE A 257 -2.29 -5.75 -10.13
N ASN A 258 -3.18 -4.77 -10.24
CA ASN A 258 -4.62 -4.96 -10.18
C ASN A 258 -5.33 -4.35 -11.41
N SER A 259 -4.87 -4.72 -12.62
CA SER A 259 -5.35 -4.17 -13.90
C SER A 259 -6.87 -4.29 -14.05
N ASP A 260 -7.43 -5.42 -13.64
CA ASP A 260 -8.86 -5.70 -13.77
C ASP A 260 -9.70 -5.12 -12.63
N SER A 261 -9.05 -4.44 -11.68
CA SER A 261 -9.68 -3.87 -10.48
C SER A 261 -10.51 -4.89 -9.68
N LEU A 262 -10.18 -6.17 -9.75
CA LEU A 262 -10.87 -7.24 -9.01
C LEU A 262 -10.57 -7.15 -7.52
N LEU A 263 -9.30 -7.02 -7.18
CA LEU A 263 -8.86 -6.91 -5.80
C LEU A 263 -9.26 -5.55 -5.23
N LYS A 264 -9.71 -5.55 -3.97
CA LYS A 264 -10.10 -4.33 -3.25
C LYS A 264 -9.24 -4.13 -2.01
N PRO A 265 -8.91 -2.89 -1.65
CA PRO A 265 -8.34 -2.58 -0.34
C PRO A 265 -9.19 -3.18 0.79
N GLY A 266 -8.53 -3.66 1.84
CA GLY A 266 -9.19 -4.32 2.96
C GLY A 266 -9.36 -5.84 2.80
N MET A 267 -9.21 -6.41 1.59
CA MET A 267 -9.25 -7.86 1.41
C MET A 267 -8.11 -8.55 2.12
N PHE A 268 -8.42 -9.70 2.74
CA PHE A 268 -7.43 -10.60 3.32
C PHE A 268 -6.77 -11.42 2.22
N ILE A 269 -5.46 -11.61 2.35
CA ILE A 269 -4.66 -12.37 1.37
C ILE A 269 -3.78 -13.42 2.06
N ARG A 270 -3.49 -14.49 1.32
CA ARG A 270 -2.42 -15.44 1.56
C ARG A 270 -1.38 -15.28 0.48
N ALA A 271 -0.17 -14.89 0.86
CA ALA A 271 0.97 -14.75 -0.05
C ALA A 271 1.88 -15.97 0.08
N GLN A 272 2.11 -16.66 -1.02
CA GLN A 272 3.10 -17.73 -1.13
C GLN A 272 4.36 -17.16 -1.77
N ILE A 273 5.46 -17.23 -1.03
CA ILE A 273 6.76 -16.71 -1.47
C ILE A 273 7.75 -17.85 -1.55
N GLU A 274 8.26 -18.08 -2.73
CA GLU A 274 9.28 -19.12 -2.97
C GLU A 274 10.67 -18.59 -2.56
N PHE A 275 11.30 -19.27 -1.61
CA PHE A 275 12.63 -18.91 -1.12
C PHE A 275 13.73 -19.60 -1.89
N SER A 276 13.57 -20.90 -2.19
CA SER A 276 14.55 -21.70 -2.88
C SER A 276 13.89 -22.86 -3.61
N VAL A 277 14.47 -23.25 -4.71
CA VAL A 277 14.08 -24.44 -5.49
C VAL A 277 15.29 -25.37 -5.55
N PHE A 278 15.10 -26.62 -5.17
CA PHE A 278 16.12 -27.66 -5.24
C PHE A 278 15.68 -28.67 -6.29
N GLU A 279 16.28 -28.57 -7.46
CA GLU A 279 16.04 -29.51 -8.54
C GLU A 279 16.79 -30.84 -8.25
N ASN A 280 16.19 -31.95 -8.66
CA ASN A 280 16.76 -33.30 -8.46
C ASN A 280 17.10 -33.62 -6.99
N ALA A 281 16.34 -33.09 -6.04
CA ALA A 281 16.52 -33.41 -4.63
C ALA A 281 16.11 -34.87 -4.35
N THR A 282 16.96 -35.63 -3.63
CA THR A 282 16.62 -36.95 -3.14
C THR A 282 15.56 -36.84 -2.05
N VAL A 283 14.38 -37.44 -2.27
CA VAL A 283 13.27 -37.36 -1.34
C VAL A 283 12.73 -38.72 -0.95
N VAL A 284 12.23 -38.78 0.28
CA VAL A 284 11.53 -39.92 0.85
C VAL A 284 10.20 -39.46 1.47
N PRO A 285 9.18 -40.31 1.62
CA PRO A 285 8.00 -39.95 2.38
C PRO A 285 8.38 -39.57 3.83
N VAL A 286 7.71 -38.55 4.39
CA VAL A 286 7.96 -38.10 5.78
C VAL A 286 7.81 -39.26 6.78
N ASP A 287 6.89 -40.20 6.50
CA ASP A 287 6.65 -41.39 7.32
C ASP A 287 7.83 -42.35 7.41
N ALA A 288 8.82 -42.23 6.52
CA ALA A 288 10.05 -43.01 6.57
C ALA A 288 11.06 -42.51 7.62
N LEU A 289 10.86 -41.28 8.13
CA LEU A 289 11.76 -40.66 9.08
C LEU A 289 11.66 -41.34 10.44
N THR A 290 12.79 -41.73 10.98
CA THR A 290 12.90 -42.30 12.32
C THR A 290 14.13 -41.75 13.06
N LYS A 291 14.17 -41.96 14.36
CA LYS A 291 15.37 -41.66 15.18
C LYS A 291 15.94 -42.92 15.83
N ARG A 292 17.24 -43.11 15.71
CA ARG A 292 17.97 -44.18 16.41
C ARG A 292 19.22 -43.60 17.07
N GLY A 293 19.41 -43.93 18.35
CA GLY A 293 20.53 -43.37 19.12
C GLY A 293 20.58 -41.83 19.13
N GLY A 294 19.41 -41.15 19.07
CA GLY A 294 19.33 -39.69 19.02
C GLY A 294 19.58 -39.08 17.62
N ARG A 295 19.96 -39.86 16.63
CA ARG A 295 20.23 -39.41 15.25
C ARG A 295 19.01 -39.64 14.35
N PRO A 296 18.57 -38.65 13.56
CA PRO A 296 17.56 -38.86 12.53
C PRO A 296 18.12 -39.71 11.40
N GLY A 297 17.26 -40.46 10.71
CA GLY A 297 17.65 -41.29 9.57
C GLY A 297 16.45 -42.09 9.05
N VAL A 298 16.74 -42.96 8.11
CA VAL A 298 15.77 -43.86 7.49
C VAL A 298 16.28 -45.29 7.50
N PHE A 299 15.35 -46.27 7.46
CA PHE A 299 15.72 -47.66 7.20
C PHE A 299 15.66 -47.93 5.70
N ILE A 300 16.77 -48.33 5.12
CA ILE A 300 16.88 -48.79 3.72
C ILE A 300 16.54 -50.28 3.71
N ALA A 301 15.58 -50.65 2.86
CA ALA A 301 15.16 -52.03 2.68
C ALA A 301 16.02 -52.70 1.61
N ASP A 302 16.77 -53.71 2.00
CA ASP A 302 17.50 -54.61 1.07
C ASP A 302 16.56 -55.74 0.68
N ARG A 303 16.04 -55.70 -0.54
CA ARG A 303 15.10 -56.72 -1.05
C ARG A 303 15.76 -58.09 -1.32
N GLU A 304 17.04 -58.10 -1.62
CA GLU A 304 17.74 -59.36 -1.93
C GLU A 304 18.03 -60.15 -0.67
N ASN A 305 18.47 -59.45 0.40
CA ASN A 305 18.82 -60.07 1.67
C ASN A 305 17.67 -60.04 2.70
N LEU A 306 16.51 -59.43 2.38
CA LEU A 306 15.38 -59.23 3.27
C LEU A 306 15.78 -58.61 4.62
N LYS A 307 16.65 -57.60 4.58
CA LYS A 307 17.16 -56.88 5.75
C LYS A 307 16.90 -55.40 5.66
N ALA A 308 16.70 -54.77 6.81
CA ALA A 308 16.64 -53.33 6.94
C ALA A 308 17.91 -52.80 7.56
N ARG A 309 18.56 -51.82 6.91
CA ARG A 309 19.77 -51.17 7.41
C ARG A 309 19.44 -49.73 7.78
N PHE A 310 19.78 -49.29 8.98
CA PHE A 310 19.61 -47.92 9.41
C PHE A 310 20.67 -47.04 8.78
N SER A 311 20.25 -46.00 8.07
CA SER A 311 21.10 -44.94 7.53
C SER A 311 20.81 -43.64 8.25
N PRO A 312 21.72 -43.14 9.10
CA PRO A 312 21.63 -41.78 9.62
C PRO A 312 21.64 -40.80 8.43
N ALA A 313 20.78 -39.79 8.48
CA ALA A 313 20.63 -38.85 7.38
C ALA A 313 20.49 -37.40 7.88
N GLU A 314 21.14 -36.51 7.14
CA GLU A 314 20.88 -35.10 7.29
C GLU A 314 19.59 -34.72 6.53
N ILE A 315 18.67 -34.09 7.24
CA ILE A 315 17.34 -33.79 6.76
C ILE A 315 17.32 -32.36 6.23
N GLY A 316 16.79 -32.18 5.02
CA GLY A 316 16.55 -30.89 4.41
C GLY A 316 15.12 -30.43 4.62
N LEU A 317 14.50 -29.98 3.54
CA LEU A 317 13.13 -29.44 3.51
C LEU A 317 12.10 -30.55 3.49
N THR A 318 10.90 -30.19 3.98
CA THR A 318 9.71 -31.03 3.80
C THR A 318 8.75 -30.28 2.88
N ASP A 319 8.36 -30.92 1.79
CA ASP A 319 7.43 -30.38 0.81
C ASP A 319 6.39 -31.45 0.41
N GLN A 320 5.12 -31.13 0.48
CA GLN A 320 3.99 -32.00 0.09
C GLN A 320 4.05 -33.45 0.64
N GLY A 321 4.52 -33.63 1.87
CA GLY A 321 4.63 -34.95 2.51
C GLY A 321 5.90 -35.72 2.11
N LEU A 322 6.78 -35.11 1.34
CA LEU A 322 8.11 -35.61 1.01
C LEU A 322 9.17 -34.89 1.84
N LEU A 323 10.16 -35.64 2.29
CA LEU A 323 11.30 -35.19 3.08
C LEU A 323 12.56 -35.24 2.24
N GLN A 324 13.26 -34.13 2.13
CA GLN A 324 14.54 -34.05 1.45
C GLN A 324 15.65 -34.67 2.32
N ILE A 325 16.46 -35.52 1.72
CA ILE A 325 17.70 -36.04 2.31
C ILE A 325 18.89 -35.31 1.68
N LEU A 326 19.68 -34.65 2.52
CA LEU A 326 20.84 -33.88 2.07
C LEU A 326 22.11 -34.79 1.99
N SER A 327 22.26 -35.70 2.94
CA SER A 327 23.40 -36.61 3.06
C SER A 327 23.01 -37.79 3.95
N PRO A 328 23.53 -39.04 3.68
CA PRO A 328 24.19 -39.45 2.45
C PRO A 328 23.23 -39.62 1.27
N GLU A 329 23.78 -39.85 0.06
CA GLU A 329 22.94 -40.23 -1.07
C GLU A 329 22.30 -41.58 -0.79
N ILE A 330 20.96 -41.64 -0.82
CA ILE A 330 20.18 -42.86 -0.57
C ILE A 330 19.49 -43.25 -1.86
N VAL A 331 19.66 -44.54 -2.20
CA VAL A 331 19.03 -45.16 -3.37
C VAL A 331 18.27 -46.42 -2.96
N GLY A 332 17.27 -46.81 -3.74
CA GLY A 332 16.47 -47.99 -3.49
C GLY A 332 15.16 -47.69 -2.77
N GLU A 333 14.81 -48.47 -1.77
CA GLU A 333 13.54 -48.31 -1.03
C GLU A 333 13.80 -48.07 0.46
N VAL A 334 12.95 -47.22 1.05
CA VAL A 334 12.95 -46.92 2.46
C VAL A 334 11.68 -47.47 3.13
N VAL A 335 11.81 -47.87 4.38
CA VAL A 335 10.69 -48.37 5.17
C VAL A 335 9.85 -47.19 5.65
N THR A 336 8.54 -47.22 5.35
CA THR A 336 7.57 -46.21 5.75
C THR A 336 6.69 -46.65 6.92
N LEU A 337 6.43 -47.97 7.05
CA LEU A 337 5.67 -48.52 8.15
C LEU A 337 6.40 -49.68 8.79
N GLY A 338 6.28 -49.86 10.12
CA GLY A 338 6.98 -50.92 10.85
C GLY A 338 8.41 -50.58 11.30
N HIS A 339 8.93 -49.43 10.91
CA HIS A 339 10.31 -48.99 11.21
C HIS A 339 10.57 -48.85 12.75
N HIS A 340 9.54 -48.65 13.59
CA HIS A 340 9.68 -48.55 15.04
C HIS A 340 10.10 -49.87 15.70
N LEU A 341 9.82 -51.03 15.05
CA LEU A 341 10.19 -52.39 15.50
C LEU A 341 11.56 -52.84 15.00
N LEU A 342 12.17 -52.07 14.06
CA LEU A 342 13.42 -52.45 13.44
C LEU A 342 14.65 -52.00 14.25
N GLU A 343 15.64 -52.87 14.28
CA GLU A 343 17.03 -52.57 14.64
C GLU A 343 17.88 -52.66 13.39
N ASP A 344 19.12 -52.15 13.44
CA ASP A 344 20.05 -52.27 12.33
C ASP A 344 20.31 -53.73 12.00
N GLY A 345 20.14 -54.10 10.71
CA GLY A 345 20.27 -55.48 10.23
C GLY A 345 19.09 -56.39 10.55
N SER A 346 17.93 -55.87 11.01
CA SER A 346 16.73 -56.68 11.26
C SER A 346 16.21 -57.34 9.98
N THR A 347 15.73 -58.58 10.10
CA THR A 347 15.06 -59.30 9.01
C THR A 347 13.65 -58.71 8.80
N ILE A 348 13.30 -58.46 7.55
CA ILE A 348 12.02 -57.83 7.18
C ILE A 348 11.18 -58.78 6.30
N ILE A 349 9.90 -58.65 6.38
CA ILE A 349 8.89 -59.21 5.45
C ILE A 349 8.27 -58.01 4.74
N LEU A 350 8.45 -57.96 3.44
CA LEU A 350 7.82 -56.94 2.62
C LEU A 350 6.34 -57.25 2.48
N ALA A 351 5.47 -56.35 2.94
CA ALA A 351 4.07 -56.45 2.66
C ALA A 351 3.85 -56.21 1.16
N GLU A 352 3.29 -57.19 0.43
CA GLU A 352 2.84 -56.96 -0.94
C GLU A 352 1.77 -55.86 -0.89
N LYS A 353 2.00 -54.81 -1.64
CA LYS A 353 0.97 -53.76 -1.85
C LYS A 353 -0.17 -54.41 -2.63
N ASP A 354 -1.25 -54.75 -1.91
CA ASP A 354 -2.52 -55.07 -2.55
C ASP A 354 -3.06 -53.84 -3.29
N PRO A 355 -3.11 -53.84 -4.65
CA PRO A 355 -3.59 -52.67 -5.39
C PRO A 355 -5.10 -52.40 -5.17
N GLY A 356 -5.77 -53.17 -4.34
CA GLY A 356 -7.22 -53.16 -4.13
C GLY A 356 -7.74 -52.66 -2.80
N ALA A 357 -6.90 -52.21 -1.85
CA ALA A 357 -7.36 -51.72 -0.55
C ALA A 357 -8.15 -50.41 -0.71
N ARG A 358 -9.46 -50.53 -0.80
CA ARG A 358 -10.42 -49.42 -0.72
C ARG A 358 -10.23 -48.67 0.57
N LYS A 359 -10.12 -47.34 0.49
CA LYS A 359 -10.25 -46.44 1.65
C LYS A 359 -11.49 -46.84 2.47
N PRO A 360 -11.42 -46.93 3.79
CA PRO A 360 -12.60 -47.17 4.60
C PRO A 360 -13.62 -46.07 4.32
N GLY A 361 -14.82 -46.48 3.87
CA GLY A 361 -15.95 -45.58 3.67
C GLY A 361 -16.41 -45.02 5.03
N PRO A 362 -17.09 -43.86 5.04
CA PRO A 362 -17.59 -43.29 6.28
C PRO A 362 -18.57 -44.28 6.97
N ALA A 363 -18.44 -44.41 8.29
CA ALA A 363 -19.31 -45.27 9.13
C ALA A 363 -20.77 -44.92 8.89
N PRO A 364 -21.67 -45.93 8.90
CA PRO A 364 -23.11 -45.70 8.73
C PRO A 364 -23.67 -44.94 9.94
N GLY A 365 -24.23 -43.75 9.63
CA GLY A 365 -24.82 -42.87 10.64
C GLY A 365 -25.95 -43.52 11.41
N GLU A 366 -25.91 -43.37 12.72
CA GLU A 366 -27.00 -43.67 13.67
C GLU A 366 -28.27 -42.92 13.24
N LYS A 367 -29.33 -43.68 13.06
CA LYS A 367 -30.68 -43.15 12.90
C LYS A 367 -31.15 -42.54 14.24
N GLY A 368 -31.24 -41.23 14.28
CA GLY A 368 -31.96 -40.51 15.33
C GLY A 368 -33.48 -40.75 15.26
N PRO A 369 -34.20 -40.70 16.37
CA PRO A 369 -35.63 -41.08 16.43
C PRO A 369 -36.51 -39.97 15.83
N ALA A 370 -37.58 -40.45 15.19
CA ALA A 370 -38.65 -39.63 14.63
C ALA A 370 -39.40 -38.86 15.74
N GLY A 371 -39.39 -37.54 15.68
CA GLY A 371 -40.19 -36.64 16.49
C GLY A 371 -41.42 -36.15 15.74
N SER A 372 -42.56 -36.44 16.33
CA SER A 372 -43.93 -36.13 15.94
C SER A 372 -44.22 -34.64 15.80
N LYS A 373 -45.03 -34.29 14.79
CA LYS A 373 -45.78 -33.02 14.69
C LYS A 373 -46.93 -32.98 15.72
N PRO A 374 -47.48 -31.83 16.05
CA PRO A 374 -48.33 -31.03 15.17
C PRO A 374 -47.75 -29.67 14.79
#